data_a235e0aa7f5613f0bb5a8efa78cbe811
#
_entry.id   a235e0aa7f5613f0bb5a8efa78cbe811
#
_cell.length_a   1.000
_cell.length_b   1.000
_cell.length_c   1.000
_cell.angle_alpha   90.00
_cell.angle_beta   90.00
_cell.angle_gamma   90.00
#
_symmetry.space_group_name_H-M   'P 1'
#
loop_
_entity.id
_entity.type
_entity.pdbx_description
1 polymer ?
#
loop_
_entity_poly.entity_id
_entity_poly.type
_entity_poly.pdbx_seq_one_letter_code
_entity_poly.pdbx_strand_id
1 'polypeptide(L)'
;MKILILGVNGFIGNALVRRILATRDWEVFGMDLHSNKITECLGNPHFHYLEGDIAINKEWIEYHIKKCDVALPLVAIATPMTYVKKPLAVFELDFEENLRIVRQCVKYGTRIIFPSTSEVYGMCADGEFFEDQSPMVLGPIHKQRWIYACSKQLLDRVIWAYGQEGSLQFSLFRPFNWIGPKLDDLYAAKEGSSRVVTQFILNLIQGEPIKLVDGGFQKRCFTYVEDGIDCLMTIIENPGGVADGQIFNIGNPANEASVKELAYLLRDLFRQHPDHVNDGSYSEIIETSADSYYGQGYQDILTRKPSIEKARHLLGWNPQTDLTTSLKVTLDAFLEEVRNTGV
;
A
#
# COMPACT_ATOMS: atom_id res chain seq x y z
N MET A 1 -15.14 17.82 8.91
CA MET A 1 -14.11 17.79 7.86
C MET A 1 -14.66 17.10 6.63
N LYS A 2 -14.28 17.57 5.44
CA LYS A 2 -14.61 16.94 4.15
C LYS A 2 -13.36 16.38 3.54
N ILE A 3 -13.39 15.10 3.14
CA ILE A 3 -12.23 14.39 2.61
C ILE A 3 -12.56 13.80 1.25
N LEU A 4 -11.67 14.01 0.28
CA LEU A 4 -11.68 13.32 -1.00
C LEU A 4 -10.69 12.17 -0.95
N ILE A 5 -11.17 10.95 -1.19
CA ILE A 5 -10.33 9.75 -1.29
C ILE A 5 -10.53 9.13 -2.67
N LEU A 6 -9.47 9.11 -3.48
CA LEU A 6 -9.44 8.42 -4.77
C LEU A 6 -8.76 7.06 -4.57
N GLY A 7 -9.42 5.97 -4.95
CA GLY A 7 -8.96 4.62 -4.64
C GLY A 7 -9.57 4.03 -3.35
N VAL A 8 -10.84 4.34 -3.09
CA VAL A 8 -11.54 3.90 -1.85
C VAL A 8 -11.74 2.39 -1.77
N ASN A 9 -11.80 1.68 -2.90
CA ASN A 9 -11.94 0.23 -2.96
C ASN A 9 -10.59 -0.50 -2.87
N GLY A 10 -9.46 0.24 -2.95
CA GLY A 10 -8.13 -0.29 -2.72
C GLY A 10 -7.90 -0.73 -1.28
N PHE A 11 -6.80 -1.44 -1.02
CA PHE A 11 -6.47 -1.99 0.29
C PHE A 11 -6.44 -0.94 1.41
N ILE A 12 -5.69 0.16 1.23
CA ILE A 12 -5.61 1.24 2.21
C ILE A 12 -6.92 2.04 2.23
N GLY A 13 -7.48 2.31 1.05
CA GLY A 13 -8.70 3.12 0.90
C GLY A 13 -9.89 2.54 1.64
N ASN A 14 -10.16 1.23 1.50
CA ASN A 14 -11.28 0.58 2.17
C ASN A 14 -11.12 0.57 3.70
N ALA A 15 -9.91 0.28 4.21
CA ALA A 15 -9.64 0.29 5.64
C ALA A 15 -9.80 1.70 6.22
N LEU A 16 -9.31 2.73 5.52
CA LEU A 16 -9.43 4.12 5.93
C LEU A 16 -10.89 4.60 5.94
N VAL A 17 -11.65 4.33 4.88
CA VAL A 17 -13.07 4.72 4.81
C VAL A 17 -13.86 4.09 5.95
N ARG A 18 -13.70 2.78 6.18
CA ARG A 18 -14.35 2.09 7.31
C ARG A 18 -14.00 2.73 8.66
N ARG A 19 -12.72 3.02 8.89
CA ARG A 19 -12.25 3.65 10.13
C ARG A 19 -12.86 5.05 10.31
N ILE A 20 -12.88 5.88 9.27
CA ILE A 20 -13.49 7.22 9.31
C ILE A 20 -14.96 7.12 9.66
N LEU A 21 -15.73 6.32 8.91
CA LEU A 21 -17.18 6.19 9.12
C LEU A 21 -17.55 5.60 10.48
N ALA A 22 -16.69 4.77 11.07
CA ALA A 22 -16.91 4.19 12.39
C ALA A 22 -16.55 5.15 13.55
N THR A 23 -15.68 6.13 13.33
CA THR A 23 -15.08 6.90 14.44
C THR A 23 -15.17 8.40 14.29
N ARG A 24 -15.67 8.93 13.16
CA ARG A 24 -15.73 10.38 12.87
C ARG A 24 -17.01 10.74 12.13
N ASP A 25 -17.49 11.97 12.37
CA ASP A 25 -18.61 12.60 11.65
C ASP A 25 -18.10 13.39 10.43
N TRP A 26 -17.23 12.79 9.62
CA TRP A 26 -16.65 13.43 8.46
C TRP A 26 -17.41 13.04 7.19
N GLU A 27 -17.49 13.98 6.24
CA GLU A 27 -18.01 13.71 4.90
C GLU A 27 -16.89 13.15 4.03
N VAL A 28 -17.05 11.94 3.54
CA VAL A 28 -16.10 11.25 2.67
C VAL A 28 -16.64 11.21 1.26
N PHE A 29 -15.92 11.81 0.33
CA PHE A 29 -16.17 11.71 -1.12
C PHE A 29 -15.18 10.71 -1.70
N GLY A 30 -15.69 9.61 -2.24
CA GLY A 30 -14.88 8.47 -2.69
C GLY A 30 -15.09 8.16 -4.16
N MET A 31 -14.00 7.78 -4.85
CA MET A 31 -14.05 7.25 -6.21
C MET A 31 -13.16 6.02 -6.32
N ASP A 32 -13.63 5.03 -7.06
CA ASP A 32 -12.85 3.86 -7.49
C ASP A 32 -13.51 3.23 -8.73
N LEU A 33 -12.80 2.33 -9.42
CA LEU A 33 -13.32 1.57 -10.56
C LEU A 33 -14.38 0.54 -10.15
N HIS A 34 -14.35 0.08 -8.91
CA HIS A 34 -15.22 -0.95 -8.34
C HIS A 34 -15.58 -0.63 -6.90
N SER A 35 -16.56 -1.37 -6.33
CA SER A 35 -17.07 -1.15 -4.96
C SER A 35 -17.12 -2.41 -4.10
N ASN A 36 -16.62 -3.54 -4.59
CA ASN A 36 -16.75 -4.86 -3.95
C ASN A 36 -16.12 -4.94 -2.54
N LYS A 37 -15.08 -4.14 -2.25
CA LYS A 37 -14.42 -4.13 -0.92
C LYS A 37 -15.00 -3.11 0.05
N ILE A 38 -15.89 -2.23 -0.40
CA ILE A 38 -16.52 -1.17 0.40
C ILE A 38 -18.05 -1.27 0.45
N THR A 39 -18.61 -2.42 0.09
CA THR A 39 -20.07 -2.65 0.05
C THR A 39 -20.76 -2.32 1.36
N GLU A 40 -20.14 -2.62 2.50
CA GLU A 40 -20.65 -2.31 3.83
C GLU A 40 -20.67 -0.79 4.15
N CYS A 41 -19.93 0.01 3.40
CA CYS A 41 -19.91 1.47 3.56
C CYS A 41 -20.96 2.16 2.70
N LEU A 42 -21.46 1.49 1.65
CA LEU A 42 -22.47 2.03 0.75
C LEU A 42 -23.80 2.25 1.51
N GLY A 43 -24.41 3.42 1.30
CA GLY A 43 -25.62 3.79 2.02
C GLY A 43 -25.37 4.51 3.36
N ASN A 44 -24.14 4.62 3.83
CA ASN A 44 -23.84 5.50 4.96
C ASN A 44 -24.04 6.97 4.51
N PRO A 45 -24.81 7.81 5.25
CA PRO A 45 -25.12 9.18 4.86
C PRO A 45 -23.89 10.10 4.74
N HIS A 46 -22.78 9.75 5.39
CA HIS A 46 -21.52 10.48 5.33
C HIS A 46 -20.56 9.98 4.24
N PHE A 47 -20.98 8.97 3.45
CA PHE A 47 -20.14 8.42 2.37
C PHE A 47 -20.78 8.62 0.99
N HIS A 48 -20.15 9.44 0.17
CA HIS A 48 -20.58 9.79 -1.17
C HIS A 48 -19.67 9.12 -2.19
N TYR A 49 -20.11 7.98 -2.72
CA TYR A 49 -19.33 7.15 -3.65
C TYR A 49 -19.71 7.42 -5.11
N LEU A 50 -18.68 7.52 -5.96
CA LEU A 50 -18.81 7.48 -7.42
C LEU A 50 -17.96 6.32 -7.97
N GLU A 51 -18.58 5.40 -8.71
CA GLU A 51 -17.84 4.45 -9.52
C GLU A 51 -17.31 5.16 -10.77
N GLY A 52 -15.99 5.18 -10.93
CA GLY A 52 -15.36 5.94 -12.00
C GLY A 52 -13.84 5.81 -12.06
N ASP A 53 -13.29 6.27 -13.20
CA ASP A 53 -11.86 6.30 -13.49
C ASP A 53 -11.30 7.72 -13.29
N ILE A 54 -10.17 7.84 -12.59
CA ILE A 54 -9.53 9.14 -12.33
C ILE A 54 -9.04 9.83 -13.60
N ALA A 55 -8.71 9.07 -14.65
CA ALA A 55 -8.32 9.60 -15.95
C ALA A 55 -9.51 10.17 -16.75
N ILE A 56 -10.73 9.69 -16.46
CA ILE A 56 -11.98 10.09 -17.16
C ILE A 56 -12.73 11.15 -16.37
N ASN A 57 -12.96 10.94 -15.07
CA ASN A 57 -13.83 11.75 -14.23
C ASN A 57 -13.15 13.04 -13.71
N LYS A 58 -12.41 13.72 -14.55
CA LYS A 58 -11.56 14.88 -14.20
C LYS A 58 -12.33 16.04 -13.58
N GLU A 59 -13.51 16.34 -14.10
CA GLU A 59 -14.36 17.45 -13.61
C GLU A 59 -14.93 17.15 -12.22
N TRP A 60 -15.34 15.89 -11.96
CA TRP A 60 -15.81 15.47 -10.66
C TRP A 60 -14.71 15.58 -9.61
N ILE A 61 -13.50 15.15 -9.95
CA ILE A 61 -12.32 15.24 -9.06
C ILE A 61 -12.01 16.70 -8.76
N GLU A 62 -11.93 17.56 -9.78
CA GLU A 62 -11.65 18.99 -9.60
C GLU A 62 -12.70 19.68 -8.72
N TYR A 63 -13.97 19.35 -8.92
CA TYR A 63 -15.07 19.88 -8.12
C TYR A 63 -14.93 19.51 -6.63
N HIS A 64 -14.55 18.24 -6.34
CA HIS A 64 -14.42 17.78 -4.97
C HIS A 64 -13.11 18.24 -4.32
N ILE A 65 -12.00 18.33 -5.06
CA ILE A 65 -10.78 18.99 -4.55
C ILE A 65 -11.07 20.40 -4.07
N LYS A 66 -11.83 21.17 -4.84
CA LYS A 66 -12.23 22.54 -4.45
C LYS A 66 -13.08 22.60 -3.19
N LYS A 67 -13.83 21.54 -2.87
CA LYS A 67 -14.80 21.51 -1.75
C LYS A 67 -14.27 20.81 -0.49
N CYS A 68 -13.27 19.98 -0.62
CA CYS A 68 -12.75 19.19 0.47
C CYS A 68 -11.60 19.91 1.18
N ASP A 69 -11.47 19.63 2.46
CA ASP A 69 -10.36 20.12 3.29
C ASP A 69 -9.07 19.36 2.98
N VAL A 70 -9.20 18.07 2.65
CA VAL A 70 -8.08 17.14 2.43
C VAL A 70 -8.36 16.26 1.21
N ALA A 71 -7.33 16.00 0.40
CA ALA A 71 -7.35 15.04 -0.70
C ALA A 71 -6.31 13.93 -0.50
N LEU A 72 -6.73 12.67 -0.64
CA LEU A 72 -5.89 11.47 -0.59
C LEU A 72 -6.01 10.70 -1.91
N PRO A 73 -5.08 10.87 -2.86
CA PRO A 73 -5.06 10.10 -4.11
C PRO A 73 -4.35 8.75 -3.90
N LEU A 74 -5.09 7.74 -3.43
CA LEU A 74 -4.56 6.40 -3.13
C LEU A 74 -4.49 5.48 -4.37
N VAL A 75 -4.76 6.01 -5.56
CA VAL A 75 -4.73 5.25 -6.81
C VAL A 75 -3.29 5.07 -7.29
N ALA A 76 -2.87 3.81 -7.44
CA ALA A 76 -1.56 3.46 -7.97
C ALA A 76 -1.54 2.01 -8.49
N ILE A 77 -0.68 1.72 -9.45
CA ILE A 77 -0.30 0.36 -9.83
C ILE A 77 0.88 -0.03 -8.94
N ALA A 78 0.64 -0.87 -7.93
CA ALA A 78 1.64 -1.24 -6.92
C ALA A 78 2.05 -2.72 -6.99
N THR A 79 2.17 -3.27 -8.20
CA THR A 79 2.46 -4.69 -8.44
C THR A 79 3.73 -4.86 -9.28
N PRO A 80 4.80 -5.51 -8.75
CA PRO A 80 6.10 -5.62 -9.42
C PRO A 80 6.04 -6.20 -10.84
N MET A 81 5.19 -7.20 -11.07
CA MET A 81 5.02 -7.78 -12.40
C MET A 81 4.51 -6.76 -13.43
N THR A 82 3.62 -5.85 -13.01
CA THR A 82 3.09 -4.81 -13.89
C THR A 82 4.14 -3.76 -14.21
N TYR A 83 5.07 -3.46 -13.28
CA TYR A 83 6.17 -2.54 -13.54
C TYR A 83 7.06 -3.02 -14.69
N VAL A 84 7.27 -4.33 -14.81
CA VAL A 84 8.07 -4.93 -15.86
C VAL A 84 7.29 -5.08 -17.16
N LYS A 85 6.04 -5.52 -17.09
CA LYS A 85 5.23 -5.85 -18.28
C LYS A 85 4.55 -4.64 -18.93
N LYS A 86 4.16 -3.62 -18.13
CA LYS A 86 3.41 -2.44 -18.57
C LYS A 86 3.96 -1.14 -17.96
N PRO A 87 5.27 -0.83 -18.14
CA PRO A 87 5.91 0.30 -17.46
C PRO A 87 5.30 1.65 -17.82
N LEU A 88 4.84 1.85 -19.05
CA LEU A 88 4.20 3.11 -19.47
C LEU A 88 2.85 3.32 -18.77
N ALA A 89 2.04 2.29 -18.61
CA ALA A 89 0.78 2.41 -17.87
C ALA A 89 1.03 2.77 -16.38
N VAL A 90 2.13 2.28 -15.79
CA VAL A 90 2.56 2.69 -14.44
C VAL A 90 2.93 4.16 -14.42
N PHE A 91 3.71 4.63 -15.39
CA PHE A 91 4.09 6.03 -15.50
C PHE A 91 2.87 6.95 -15.67
N GLU A 92 1.98 6.63 -16.60
CA GLU A 92 0.77 7.40 -16.90
C GLU A 92 -0.13 7.55 -15.67
N LEU A 93 -0.42 6.44 -14.96
CA LEU A 93 -1.28 6.47 -13.79
C LEU A 93 -0.58 7.05 -12.56
N ASP A 94 0.61 6.52 -12.23
CA ASP A 94 1.26 6.80 -10.96
C ASP A 94 1.98 8.17 -10.95
N PHE A 95 2.31 8.71 -12.13
CA PHE A 95 2.92 10.03 -12.24
C PHE A 95 1.97 11.06 -12.87
N GLU A 96 1.55 10.88 -14.13
CA GLU A 96 0.86 11.95 -14.85
C GLU A 96 -0.52 12.28 -14.26
N GLU A 97 -1.36 11.27 -14.00
CA GLU A 97 -2.68 11.51 -13.41
C GLU A 97 -2.58 12.02 -11.96
N ASN A 98 -1.65 11.49 -11.17
CA ASN A 98 -1.43 12.00 -9.82
C ASN A 98 -0.83 13.42 -9.81
N LEU A 99 0.05 13.77 -10.76
CA LEU A 99 0.58 15.13 -10.90
C LEU A 99 -0.55 16.13 -11.21
N ARG A 100 -1.52 15.73 -12.02
CA ARG A 100 -2.71 16.55 -12.31
C ARG A 100 -3.50 16.83 -11.02
N ILE A 101 -3.70 15.83 -10.17
CA ILE A 101 -4.39 15.97 -8.87
C ILE A 101 -3.60 16.92 -7.96
N VAL A 102 -2.27 16.75 -7.86
CA VAL A 102 -1.40 17.63 -7.07
C VAL A 102 -1.56 19.10 -7.53
N ARG A 103 -1.52 19.36 -8.84
CA ARG A 103 -1.70 20.71 -9.41
C ARG A 103 -3.07 21.31 -9.13
N GLN A 104 -4.11 20.48 -9.07
CA GLN A 104 -5.44 20.94 -8.66
C GLN A 104 -5.47 21.28 -7.17
N CYS A 105 -4.82 20.51 -6.31
CA CYS A 105 -4.68 20.85 -4.89
C CYS A 105 -3.95 22.19 -4.70
N VAL A 106 -2.87 22.44 -5.44
CA VAL A 106 -2.18 23.74 -5.46
C VAL A 106 -3.12 24.86 -5.90
N LYS A 107 -3.86 24.66 -7.00
CA LYS A 107 -4.78 25.67 -7.56
C LYS A 107 -5.87 26.08 -6.58
N TYR A 108 -6.36 25.17 -5.77
CA TYR A 108 -7.50 25.41 -4.88
C TYR A 108 -7.12 25.53 -3.39
N GLY A 109 -5.85 25.38 -3.05
CA GLY A 109 -5.37 25.45 -1.67
C GLY A 109 -5.80 24.25 -0.81
N THR A 110 -6.14 23.12 -1.42
CA THR A 110 -6.57 21.91 -0.72
C THR A 110 -5.35 21.14 -0.20
N ARG A 111 -5.34 20.80 1.08
CA ARG A 111 -4.25 20.01 1.66
C ARG A 111 -4.20 18.62 1.01
N ILE A 112 -3.02 18.16 0.65
CA ILE A 112 -2.83 16.81 0.10
C ILE A 112 -2.09 15.91 1.10
N ILE A 113 -2.59 14.67 1.27
CA ILE A 113 -1.87 13.60 1.95
C ILE A 113 -1.56 12.55 0.90
N PHE A 114 -0.29 12.52 0.48
CA PHE A 114 0.09 11.76 -0.70
C PHE A 114 0.76 10.43 -0.33
N PRO A 115 0.28 9.30 -0.91
CA PRO A 115 0.90 7.99 -0.74
C PRO A 115 2.17 7.90 -1.58
N SER A 116 3.32 8.08 -0.95
CA SER A 116 4.60 7.67 -1.48
C SER A 116 4.77 6.15 -1.29
N THR A 117 5.96 5.65 -1.18
CA THR A 117 6.23 4.22 -1.00
C THR A 117 7.61 4.01 -0.38
N SER A 118 7.81 2.89 0.33
CA SER A 118 9.14 2.46 0.75
C SER A 118 10.07 2.14 -0.43
N GLU A 119 9.53 1.94 -1.63
CA GLU A 119 10.34 1.69 -2.84
C GLU A 119 11.13 2.90 -3.34
N VAL A 120 10.79 4.11 -2.88
CA VAL A 120 11.58 5.32 -3.23
C VAL A 120 13.01 5.27 -2.72
N TYR A 121 13.29 4.52 -1.66
CA TYR A 121 14.65 4.32 -1.18
C TYR A 121 15.49 3.44 -2.14
N GLY A 122 14.84 2.59 -2.92
CA GLY A 122 15.47 1.75 -3.90
C GLY A 122 16.56 0.85 -3.29
N MET A 123 17.76 0.90 -3.87
CA MET A 123 18.94 0.14 -3.43
C MET A 123 19.77 0.91 -2.39
N CYS A 124 19.12 1.67 -1.50
CA CYS A 124 19.78 2.31 -0.38
C CYS A 124 20.53 1.27 0.46
N ALA A 125 21.76 1.58 0.85
CA ALA A 125 22.61 0.67 1.63
C ALA A 125 22.48 0.85 3.14
N ASP A 126 21.66 1.78 3.61
CA ASP A 126 21.44 2.00 5.04
C ASP A 126 20.77 0.81 5.70
N GLY A 127 21.13 0.50 6.95
CA GLY A 127 20.52 -0.58 7.73
C GLY A 127 19.07 -0.28 8.11
N GLU A 128 18.73 0.99 8.28
CA GLU A 128 17.37 1.53 8.47
C GLU A 128 17.19 2.77 7.59
N PHE A 129 15.99 2.97 7.07
CA PHE A 129 15.68 4.07 6.18
C PHE A 129 15.06 5.25 6.92
N PHE A 130 15.74 6.38 6.88
CA PHE A 130 15.30 7.65 7.47
C PHE A 130 14.74 8.57 6.39
N GLU A 131 13.62 9.23 6.67
CA GLU A 131 12.87 10.03 5.71
C GLU A 131 13.71 11.14 5.08
N ASP A 132 14.53 11.80 5.89
CA ASP A 132 15.26 13.03 5.50
C ASP A 132 16.75 12.79 5.20
N GLN A 133 17.28 11.60 5.48
CA GLN A 133 18.72 11.33 5.43
C GLN A 133 19.10 10.23 4.44
N SER A 134 18.28 9.16 4.37
CA SER A 134 18.61 8.02 3.54
C SER A 134 18.61 8.36 2.05
N PRO A 135 19.63 7.96 1.29
CA PRO A 135 19.68 8.19 -0.14
C PRO A 135 18.63 7.37 -0.88
N MET A 136 18.14 7.92 -2.00
CA MET A 136 17.19 7.27 -2.89
C MET A 136 17.92 6.78 -4.14
N VAL A 137 18.30 5.50 -4.18
CA VAL A 137 19.18 4.91 -5.20
C VAL A 137 18.37 3.99 -6.12
N LEU A 138 18.26 4.35 -7.40
CA LEU A 138 17.59 3.52 -8.40
C LEU A 138 18.61 2.75 -9.25
N GLY A 139 18.17 1.61 -9.78
CA GLY A 139 18.97 0.80 -10.67
C GLY A 139 19.05 1.32 -12.11
N PRO A 140 19.73 0.56 -13.00
CA PRO A 140 19.94 0.96 -14.40
C PRO A 140 18.61 1.03 -15.16
N ILE A 141 18.56 1.88 -16.20
CA ILE A 141 17.35 2.22 -16.96
C ILE A 141 16.66 0.99 -17.57
N HIS A 142 17.43 0.00 -18.04
CA HIS A 142 16.87 -1.22 -18.61
C HIS A 142 16.16 -2.14 -17.59
N LYS A 143 16.32 -1.90 -16.29
CA LYS A 143 15.55 -2.55 -15.22
C LYS A 143 14.23 -1.82 -15.01
N GLN A 144 13.23 -2.15 -15.81
CA GLN A 144 11.93 -1.46 -15.90
C GLN A 144 11.16 -1.41 -14.58
N ARG A 145 11.42 -2.32 -13.65
CA ARG A 145 10.78 -2.29 -12.33
C ARG A 145 10.95 -0.95 -11.60
N TRP A 146 11.99 -0.18 -11.93
CA TRP A 146 12.26 1.10 -11.28
C TRP A 146 11.33 2.23 -11.71
N ILE A 147 10.50 2.03 -12.75
CA ILE A 147 9.55 3.04 -13.22
C ILE A 147 8.60 3.52 -12.11
N TYR A 148 8.11 2.59 -11.28
CA TYR A 148 7.24 2.90 -10.15
C TYR A 148 7.95 3.76 -9.09
N ALA A 149 9.10 3.32 -8.63
CA ALA A 149 9.89 4.05 -7.65
C ALA A 149 10.31 5.44 -8.19
N CYS A 150 10.69 5.53 -9.46
CA CYS A 150 11.03 6.79 -10.12
C CYS A 150 9.84 7.75 -10.17
N SER A 151 8.66 7.28 -10.58
CA SER A 151 7.41 8.06 -10.62
C SER A 151 7.06 8.63 -9.25
N LYS A 152 7.15 7.80 -8.21
CA LYS A 152 6.87 8.22 -6.83
C LYS A 152 7.94 9.18 -6.29
N GLN A 153 9.24 8.93 -6.54
CA GLN A 153 10.31 9.87 -6.15
C GLN A 153 10.12 11.25 -6.80
N LEU A 154 9.75 11.29 -8.08
CA LEU A 154 9.56 12.55 -8.77
C LEU A 154 8.36 13.31 -8.22
N LEU A 155 7.25 12.61 -7.91
CA LEU A 155 6.09 13.23 -7.26
C LEU A 155 6.41 13.73 -5.84
N ASP A 156 7.13 12.95 -5.03
CA ASP A 156 7.60 13.40 -3.72
C ASP A 156 8.34 14.75 -3.82
N ARG A 157 9.24 14.88 -4.80
CA ARG A 157 10.02 16.11 -5.04
C ARG A 157 9.17 17.28 -5.54
N VAL A 158 8.21 17.02 -6.43
CA VAL A 158 7.29 18.04 -6.93
C VAL A 158 6.38 18.56 -5.82
N ILE A 159 5.80 17.66 -5.00
CA ILE A 159 4.97 18.03 -3.85
C ILE A 159 5.79 18.83 -2.83
N TRP A 160 7.01 18.37 -2.53
CA TRP A 160 7.94 19.07 -1.65
C TRP A 160 8.23 20.49 -2.16
N ALA A 161 8.54 20.65 -3.46
CA ALA A 161 8.84 21.95 -4.06
C ALA A 161 7.65 22.92 -3.91
N TYR A 162 6.42 22.49 -4.23
CA TYR A 162 5.22 23.30 -4.00
C TYR A 162 5.03 23.67 -2.52
N GLY A 163 5.37 22.77 -1.61
CA GLY A 163 5.34 23.06 -0.17
C GLY A 163 6.35 24.12 0.24
N GLN A 164 7.58 24.04 -0.27
CA GLN A 164 8.64 25.02 0.01
C GLN A 164 8.31 26.42 -0.57
N GLU A 165 7.61 26.49 -1.68
CA GLU A 165 7.08 27.74 -2.23
C GLU A 165 5.88 28.30 -1.44
N GLY A 166 5.37 27.56 -0.46
CA GLY A 166 4.18 27.93 0.33
C GLY A 166 2.85 27.82 -0.43
N SER A 167 2.86 27.16 -1.59
CA SER A 167 1.68 27.04 -2.46
C SER A 167 0.87 25.76 -2.21
N LEU A 168 1.35 24.82 -1.38
CA LEU A 168 0.69 23.56 -1.05
C LEU A 168 0.92 23.14 0.40
N GLN A 169 -0.14 22.90 1.14
CA GLN A 169 -0.06 22.15 2.40
C GLN A 169 -0.07 20.65 2.08
N PHE A 170 0.92 19.91 2.61
CA PHE A 170 1.05 18.50 2.30
C PHE A 170 1.57 17.68 3.46
N SER A 171 1.29 16.38 3.41
CA SER A 171 2.03 15.33 4.12
C SER A 171 2.31 14.19 3.14
N LEU A 172 3.50 13.59 3.21
CA LEU A 172 3.82 12.38 2.47
C LEU A 172 3.87 11.20 3.46
N PHE A 173 3.34 10.06 3.07
CA PHE A 173 3.53 8.84 3.86
C PHE A 173 4.09 7.71 2.99
N ARG A 174 5.02 6.94 3.56
CA ARG A 174 5.70 5.82 2.92
C ARG A 174 5.32 4.52 3.61
N PRO A 175 4.31 3.78 3.10
CA PRO A 175 3.94 2.49 3.66
C PRO A 175 5.04 1.44 3.45
N PHE A 176 5.30 0.63 4.50
CA PHE A 176 6.23 -0.50 4.46
C PHE A 176 5.45 -1.81 4.56
N ASN A 177 5.23 -2.46 3.42
CA ASN A 177 4.59 -3.78 3.26
C ASN A 177 3.38 -4.01 4.18
N TRP A 178 2.38 -3.14 4.06
CA TRP A 178 1.16 -3.30 4.83
C TRP A 178 0.40 -4.56 4.43
N ILE A 179 -0.06 -5.32 5.43
CA ILE A 179 -0.82 -6.57 5.29
C ILE A 179 -2.07 -6.54 6.16
N GLY A 180 -3.07 -7.34 5.79
CA GLY A 180 -4.33 -7.40 6.52
C GLY A 180 -5.48 -7.90 5.64
N PRO A 181 -6.72 -7.92 6.14
CA PRO A 181 -7.91 -8.25 5.39
C PRO A 181 -8.07 -7.41 4.12
N LYS A 182 -8.58 -8.01 3.04
CA LYS A 182 -8.80 -7.35 1.74
C LYS A 182 -7.51 -6.83 1.06
N LEU A 183 -6.35 -7.40 1.40
CA LEU A 183 -5.02 -7.00 0.87
C LEU A 183 -5.00 -6.96 -0.66
N ASP A 184 -5.39 -8.05 -1.29
CA ASP A 184 -5.62 -8.18 -2.72
C ASP A 184 -6.94 -8.94 -2.92
N ASP A 185 -7.25 -9.38 -4.11
CA ASP A 185 -8.26 -10.40 -4.36
C ASP A 185 -7.60 -11.70 -4.85
N LEU A 186 -8.26 -12.83 -4.63
CA LEU A 186 -7.73 -14.14 -5.01
C LEU A 186 -7.67 -14.32 -6.53
N TYR A 187 -8.49 -13.60 -7.30
CA TYR A 187 -8.43 -13.63 -8.75
C TYR A 187 -7.15 -13.00 -9.26
N ALA A 188 -6.77 -11.83 -8.75
CA ALA A 188 -5.49 -11.18 -9.06
C ALA A 188 -4.29 -12.06 -8.67
N ALA A 189 -4.38 -12.78 -7.55
CA ALA A 189 -3.37 -13.75 -7.14
C ALA A 189 -3.26 -14.91 -8.12
N LYS A 190 -4.38 -15.46 -8.58
CA LYS A 190 -4.44 -16.55 -9.58
C LYS A 190 -3.80 -16.16 -10.91
N GLU A 191 -3.88 -14.90 -11.28
CA GLU A 191 -3.20 -14.34 -12.45
C GLU A 191 -1.71 -14.01 -12.22
N GLY A 192 -1.20 -14.20 -11.00
CA GLY A 192 0.18 -13.88 -10.62
C GLY A 192 0.46 -12.38 -10.46
N SER A 193 -0.56 -11.56 -10.28
CA SER A 193 -0.44 -10.10 -10.16
C SER A 193 -0.70 -9.58 -8.73
N SER A 194 -0.58 -10.45 -7.73
CA SER A 194 -0.75 -10.11 -6.31
C SER A 194 0.58 -9.90 -5.58
N ARG A 195 0.47 -9.42 -4.34
CA ARG A 195 1.58 -9.33 -3.40
C ARG A 195 1.97 -10.71 -2.85
N VAL A 196 3.19 -10.83 -2.34
CA VAL A 196 3.78 -12.10 -1.91
C VAL A 196 2.92 -12.85 -0.86
N VAL A 197 2.35 -12.14 0.12
CA VAL A 197 1.50 -12.74 1.15
C VAL A 197 0.26 -13.39 0.54
N THR A 198 -0.45 -12.67 -0.33
CA THR A 198 -1.64 -13.17 -1.02
C THR A 198 -1.31 -14.34 -1.93
N GLN A 199 -0.18 -14.27 -2.66
CA GLN A 199 0.26 -15.37 -3.52
C GLN A 199 0.55 -16.64 -2.71
N PHE A 200 1.24 -16.51 -1.56
CA PHE A 200 1.54 -17.65 -0.71
C PHE A 200 0.26 -18.26 -0.11
N ILE A 201 -0.68 -17.41 0.33
CA ILE A 201 -1.97 -17.88 0.85
C ILE A 201 -2.76 -18.63 -0.24
N LEU A 202 -2.81 -18.11 -1.47
CA LEU A 202 -3.47 -18.82 -2.58
C LEU A 202 -2.82 -20.17 -2.86
N ASN A 203 -1.49 -20.23 -2.91
CA ASN A 203 -0.77 -21.49 -3.15
C ASN A 203 -1.07 -22.52 -2.04
N LEU A 204 -1.15 -22.08 -0.78
CA LEU A 204 -1.55 -22.94 0.34
C LEU A 204 -2.98 -23.47 0.18
N ILE A 205 -3.93 -22.61 -0.17
CA ILE A 205 -5.33 -22.99 -0.39
C ILE A 205 -5.47 -24.01 -1.53
N GLN A 206 -4.68 -23.85 -2.60
CA GLN A 206 -4.72 -24.72 -3.78
C GLN A 206 -3.85 -25.99 -3.67
N GLY A 207 -3.06 -26.13 -2.60
CA GLY A 207 -2.07 -27.20 -2.46
C GLY A 207 -0.90 -27.08 -3.45
N GLU A 208 -0.70 -25.90 -4.02
CA GLU A 208 0.36 -25.62 -4.98
C GLU A 208 1.67 -25.23 -4.28
N PRO A 209 2.86 -25.46 -4.90
CA PRO A 209 4.13 -25.09 -4.30
C PRO A 209 4.27 -23.59 -4.07
N ILE A 210 4.78 -23.22 -2.89
CA ILE A 210 5.23 -21.85 -2.60
C ILE A 210 6.58 -21.61 -3.28
N LYS A 211 6.64 -20.60 -4.17
CA LYS A 211 7.85 -20.27 -4.93
C LYS A 211 8.65 -19.17 -4.24
N LEU A 212 9.87 -19.48 -3.82
CA LEU A 212 10.82 -18.50 -3.29
C LEU A 212 11.70 -17.98 -4.42
N VAL A 213 11.52 -16.70 -4.75
CA VAL A 213 12.36 -16.04 -5.76
C VAL A 213 13.76 -15.82 -5.19
N ASP A 214 14.78 -16.33 -5.90
CA ASP A 214 16.20 -16.28 -5.51
C ASP A 214 16.43 -16.69 -4.04
N GLY A 215 15.78 -17.78 -3.62
CA GLY A 215 15.89 -18.34 -2.27
C GLY A 215 15.11 -17.60 -1.18
N GLY A 216 14.44 -16.48 -1.50
CA GLY A 216 13.61 -15.72 -0.55
C GLY A 216 14.38 -15.04 0.58
N PHE A 217 15.66 -14.69 0.38
CA PHE A 217 16.52 -14.05 1.40
C PHE A 217 16.24 -12.57 1.62
N GLN A 218 15.53 -11.91 0.70
CA GLN A 218 15.16 -10.49 0.82
C GLN A 218 14.28 -10.26 2.04
N LYS A 219 14.68 -9.26 2.85
CA LYS A 219 13.97 -8.91 4.10
C LYS A 219 13.02 -7.75 3.91
N ARG A 220 11.89 -7.83 4.61
CA ARG A 220 10.83 -6.81 4.63
C ARG A 220 10.31 -6.62 6.04
N CYS A 221 9.86 -5.42 6.36
CA CYS A 221 9.11 -5.15 7.58
C CYS A 221 7.63 -5.11 7.25
N PHE A 222 6.86 -6.05 7.78
CA PHE A 222 5.42 -6.16 7.54
C PHE A 222 4.66 -5.38 8.59
N THR A 223 3.65 -4.63 8.17
CA THR A 223 2.87 -3.76 9.03
C THR A 223 1.41 -4.14 8.95
N TYR A 224 0.76 -4.34 10.09
CA TYR A 224 -0.68 -4.56 10.10
C TYR A 224 -1.42 -3.31 9.62
N VAL A 225 -2.40 -3.49 8.76
CA VAL A 225 -3.10 -2.36 8.11
C VAL A 225 -3.73 -1.42 9.12
N GLU A 226 -4.32 -1.92 10.19
CA GLU A 226 -4.98 -1.06 11.19
C GLU A 226 -3.96 -0.20 11.96
N ASP A 227 -2.76 -0.72 12.28
CA ASP A 227 -1.67 0.10 12.83
C ASP A 227 -1.29 1.23 11.87
N GLY A 228 -1.22 0.93 10.58
CA GLY A 228 -0.96 1.93 9.54
C GLY A 228 -2.08 2.97 9.42
N ILE A 229 -3.33 2.53 9.50
CA ILE A 229 -4.50 3.42 9.47
C ILE A 229 -4.54 4.34 10.71
N ASP A 230 -4.15 3.87 11.89
CA ASP A 230 -4.05 4.71 13.10
C ASP A 230 -3.07 5.87 12.88
N CYS A 231 -1.90 5.59 12.29
CA CYS A 231 -0.95 6.63 11.91
C CYS A 231 -1.55 7.61 10.89
N LEU A 232 -2.19 7.08 9.85
CA LEU A 232 -2.77 7.88 8.78
C LEU A 232 -3.92 8.77 9.29
N MET A 233 -4.75 8.28 10.21
CA MET A 233 -5.77 9.08 10.88
C MET A 233 -5.15 10.27 11.63
N THR A 234 -4.07 10.06 12.37
CA THR A 234 -3.36 11.15 13.07
C THR A 234 -2.77 12.18 12.08
N ILE A 235 -2.23 11.72 10.94
CA ILE A 235 -1.77 12.61 9.86
C ILE A 235 -2.93 13.43 9.27
N ILE A 236 -4.09 12.82 9.07
CA ILE A 236 -5.29 13.50 8.54
C ILE A 236 -5.78 14.54 9.54
N GLU A 237 -5.93 14.18 10.79
CA GLU A 237 -6.38 15.09 11.87
C GLU A 237 -5.41 16.24 12.10
N ASN A 238 -4.12 16.00 11.94
CA ASN A 238 -3.05 16.98 11.99
C ASN A 238 -3.13 17.92 13.22
N PRO A 239 -3.15 17.40 14.44
CA PRO A 239 -3.30 18.22 15.63
C PRO A 239 -2.14 19.22 15.74
N GLY A 240 -2.46 20.50 15.83
CA GLY A 240 -1.45 21.56 15.92
C GLY A 240 -0.59 21.75 14.66
N GLY A 241 -0.93 21.17 13.53
CA GLY A 241 -0.16 21.31 12.28
C GLY A 241 1.12 20.48 12.22
N VAL A 242 1.30 19.50 13.13
CA VAL A 242 2.57 18.73 13.25
C VAL A 242 2.92 17.88 12.03
N ALA A 243 1.92 17.55 11.21
CA ALA A 243 2.13 16.74 10.00
C ALA A 243 2.33 17.59 8.74
N ASP A 244 2.19 18.93 8.81
CA ASP A 244 2.35 19.78 7.63
C ASP A 244 3.80 19.84 7.18
N GLY A 245 4.02 19.66 5.88
CA GLY A 245 5.34 19.64 5.27
C GLY A 245 6.19 18.43 5.69
N GLN A 246 5.60 17.37 6.25
CA GLN A 246 6.34 16.23 6.75
C GLN A 246 6.23 15.01 5.84
N ILE A 247 7.26 14.16 5.92
CA ILE A 247 7.33 12.84 5.31
C ILE A 247 7.40 11.82 6.46
N PHE A 248 6.55 10.78 6.42
CA PHE A 248 6.52 9.74 7.45
C PHE A 248 6.71 8.35 6.86
N ASN A 249 7.67 7.60 7.37
CA ASN A 249 7.72 6.16 7.21
C ASN A 249 6.66 5.53 8.11
N ILE A 250 5.76 4.73 7.53
CA ILE A 250 4.75 4.01 8.29
C ILE A 250 5.00 2.52 8.13
N GLY A 251 5.66 1.94 9.13
CA GLY A 251 6.09 0.56 9.12
C GLY A 251 6.31 0.00 10.52
N ASN A 252 6.42 -1.33 10.65
CA ASN A 252 6.79 -1.95 11.90
C ASN A 252 8.19 -2.57 11.81
N PRO A 253 9.25 -1.89 12.29
CA PRO A 253 10.61 -2.40 12.23
C PRO A 253 10.84 -3.68 13.06
N ALA A 254 9.95 -3.98 14.04
CA ALA A 254 10.01 -5.21 14.81
C ALA A 254 9.50 -6.43 14.04
N ASN A 255 8.70 -6.22 12.99
CA ASN A 255 8.16 -7.28 12.13
C ASN A 255 9.04 -7.51 10.89
N GLU A 256 10.38 -7.43 11.04
CA GLU A 256 11.29 -7.78 9.96
C GLU A 256 11.34 -9.30 9.78
N ALA A 257 11.10 -9.74 8.55
CA ALA A 257 11.25 -11.14 8.16
C ALA A 257 11.75 -11.24 6.71
N SER A 258 12.49 -12.30 6.40
CA SER A 258 12.76 -12.69 5.03
C SER A 258 11.50 -13.28 4.39
N VAL A 259 11.43 -13.24 3.05
CA VAL A 259 10.33 -13.90 2.31
C VAL A 259 10.30 -15.40 2.58
N LYS A 260 11.48 -16.02 2.84
CA LYS A 260 11.58 -17.41 3.24
C LYS A 260 10.94 -17.68 4.60
N GLU A 261 11.27 -16.87 5.63
CA GLU A 261 10.65 -16.97 6.97
C GLU A 261 9.14 -16.75 6.90
N LEU A 262 8.70 -15.79 6.08
CA LEU A 262 7.29 -15.52 5.83
C LEU A 262 6.56 -16.75 5.26
N ALA A 263 7.17 -17.46 4.30
CA ALA A 263 6.59 -18.66 3.70
C ALA A 263 6.41 -19.79 4.72
N TYR A 264 7.43 -20.03 5.55
CA TYR A 264 7.34 -21.03 6.62
C TYR A 264 6.28 -20.67 7.66
N LEU A 265 6.25 -19.41 8.10
CA LEU A 265 5.29 -18.96 9.11
C LEU A 265 3.84 -19.06 8.60
N LEU A 266 3.57 -18.64 7.37
CA LEU A 266 2.23 -18.78 6.75
C LEU A 266 1.84 -20.24 6.59
N ARG A 267 2.74 -21.11 6.14
CA ARG A 267 2.48 -22.54 6.03
C ARG A 267 2.13 -23.17 7.39
N ASP A 268 2.86 -22.79 8.44
CA ASP A 268 2.61 -23.32 9.79
C ASP A 268 1.28 -22.80 10.36
N LEU A 269 0.92 -21.52 10.14
CA LEU A 269 -0.39 -20.96 10.49
C LEU A 269 -1.54 -21.65 9.75
N PHE A 270 -1.38 -21.88 8.43
CA PHE A 270 -2.37 -22.58 7.62
C PHE A 270 -2.62 -24.01 8.11
N ARG A 271 -1.56 -24.74 8.44
CA ARG A 271 -1.66 -26.13 8.97
C ARG A 271 -2.33 -26.21 10.35
N GLN A 272 -2.20 -25.16 11.16
CA GLN A 272 -2.83 -25.07 12.48
C GLN A 272 -4.25 -24.53 12.41
N HIS A 273 -4.69 -24.03 11.24
CA HIS A 273 -6.04 -23.50 11.10
C HIS A 273 -7.08 -24.61 11.23
N PRO A 274 -8.17 -24.41 12.00
CA PRO A 274 -9.19 -25.46 12.27
C PRO A 274 -9.76 -26.12 11.00
N ASP A 275 -9.87 -25.39 9.91
CA ASP A 275 -10.43 -25.89 8.64
C ASP A 275 -9.46 -26.82 7.89
N HIS A 276 -8.15 -26.86 8.27
CA HIS A 276 -7.09 -27.58 7.55
C HIS A 276 -6.29 -28.59 8.38
N VAL A 277 -6.65 -28.79 9.64
CA VAL A 277 -5.89 -29.61 10.62
C VAL A 277 -5.67 -31.07 10.20
N ASN A 278 -6.38 -31.60 9.19
CA ASN A 278 -6.31 -33.02 8.86
C ASN A 278 -6.31 -33.35 7.35
N ASP A 279 -6.11 -32.40 6.47
CA ASP A 279 -6.20 -32.68 5.02
C ASP A 279 -4.94 -33.33 4.41
N GLY A 280 -3.84 -33.39 5.18
CA GLY A 280 -2.60 -34.01 4.75
C GLY A 280 -1.89 -33.30 3.59
N SER A 281 -2.46 -32.20 3.10
CA SER A 281 -1.91 -31.45 1.99
C SER A 281 -0.71 -30.61 2.43
N TYR A 282 0.40 -30.82 1.74
CA TYR A 282 1.66 -30.13 1.97
C TYR A 282 1.99 -29.30 0.74
N SER A 283 1.89 -27.98 0.84
CA SER A 283 2.53 -27.13 -0.14
C SER A 283 4.05 -27.18 0.04
N GLU A 284 4.72 -27.67 -0.97
CA GLU A 284 6.19 -27.63 -1.01
C GLU A 284 6.67 -26.18 -1.09
N ILE A 285 7.86 -25.93 -0.56
CA ILE A 285 8.57 -24.65 -0.75
C ILE A 285 9.71 -24.92 -1.72
N ILE A 286 9.63 -24.33 -2.91
CA ILE A 286 10.61 -24.51 -3.99
C ILE A 286 11.28 -23.19 -4.35
N GLU A 287 12.47 -23.24 -4.93
CA GLU A 287 13.19 -22.05 -5.38
C GLU A 287 12.93 -21.79 -6.88
N THR A 288 12.90 -20.52 -7.26
CA THR A 288 12.78 -20.07 -8.65
C THR A 288 13.64 -18.82 -8.85
N SER A 289 14.12 -18.57 -10.08
CA SER A 289 14.86 -17.35 -10.36
C SER A 289 13.93 -16.14 -10.58
N ALA A 290 14.42 -14.95 -10.25
CA ALA A 290 13.69 -13.69 -10.50
C ALA A 290 13.36 -13.51 -12.00
N ASP A 291 14.28 -13.85 -12.91
CA ASP A 291 14.04 -13.75 -14.36
C ASP A 291 12.92 -14.70 -14.83
N SER A 292 12.82 -15.90 -14.24
CA SER A 292 11.75 -16.86 -14.55
C SER A 292 10.40 -16.40 -14.00
N TYR A 293 10.38 -15.76 -12.83
CA TYR A 293 9.14 -15.39 -12.13
C TYR A 293 8.59 -14.03 -12.58
N TYR A 294 9.44 -13.00 -12.64
CA TYR A 294 9.04 -11.63 -12.97
C TYR A 294 9.41 -11.18 -14.39
N GLY A 295 10.42 -11.82 -15.00
CA GLY A 295 11.02 -11.41 -16.26
C GLY A 295 12.33 -10.64 -16.09
N GLN A 296 13.10 -10.48 -17.19
CA GLN A 296 14.46 -9.90 -17.17
C GLN A 296 14.56 -8.45 -16.70
N GLY A 297 13.47 -7.70 -16.70
CA GLY A 297 13.43 -6.31 -16.23
C GLY A 297 13.37 -6.14 -14.72
N TYR A 298 13.31 -7.23 -13.95
CA TYR A 298 13.22 -7.20 -12.49
C TYR A 298 14.59 -7.09 -11.82
N GLN A 299 14.62 -6.43 -10.69
CA GLN A 299 15.75 -6.36 -9.77
C GLN A 299 15.22 -6.17 -8.35
N ASP A 300 15.60 -7.02 -7.39
CA ASP A 300 15.09 -6.93 -6.03
C ASP A 300 15.96 -6.02 -5.13
N ILE A 301 15.37 -5.65 -4.00
CA ILE A 301 16.00 -4.88 -2.92
C ILE A 301 16.19 -5.86 -1.76
N LEU A 302 17.42 -6.01 -1.28
CA LEU A 302 17.74 -7.02 -0.26
C LEU A 302 17.10 -6.71 1.09
N THR A 303 17.12 -5.46 1.54
CA THR A 303 16.57 -5.06 2.84
C THR A 303 15.77 -3.78 2.71
N ARG A 304 14.61 -3.73 3.38
CA ARG A 304 13.80 -2.52 3.53
C ARG A 304 13.27 -2.45 4.96
N LYS A 305 13.99 -1.72 5.81
CA LYS A 305 13.62 -1.50 7.21
C LYS A 305 13.40 -0.02 7.47
N PRO A 306 12.20 0.40 7.96
CA PRO A 306 11.94 1.79 8.28
C PRO A 306 12.54 2.19 9.62
N SER A 307 13.12 3.39 9.71
CA SER A 307 13.05 4.15 10.95
C SER A 307 11.64 4.74 11.07
N ILE A 308 11.06 4.68 12.25
CA ILE A 308 9.76 5.29 12.59
C ILE A 308 9.89 6.35 13.69
N GLU A 309 11.10 6.80 13.94
CA GLU A 309 11.37 7.78 15.02
C GLU A 309 10.61 9.08 14.81
N LYS A 310 10.50 9.55 13.58
CA LYS A 310 9.74 10.75 13.24
C LYS A 310 8.25 10.59 13.56
N ALA A 311 7.64 9.49 13.16
CA ALA A 311 6.23 9.20 13.47
C ALA A 311 6.00 9.05 14.98
N ARG A 312 6.91 8.41 15.71
CA ARG A 312 6.86 8.33 17.18
C ARG A 312 6.91 9.72 17.82
N HIS A 313 7.86 10.54 17.38
CA HIS A 313 8.11 11.82 18.03
C HIS A 313 7.03 12.85 17.72
N LEU A 314 6.62 12.99 16.45
CA LEU A 314 5.68 14.02 16.03
C LEU A 314 4.22 13.61 16.19
N LEU A 315 3.91 12.34 15.93
CA LEU A 315 2.54 11.84 15.93
C LEU A 315 2.18 11.02 17.19
N GLY A 316 3.16 10.69 18.04
CA GLY A 316 2.97 9.77 19.15
C GLY A 316 2.63 8.34 18.71
N TRP A 317 2.86 8.01 17.45
CA TRP A 317 2.46 6.72 16.88
C TRP A 317 3.53 5.63 17.07
N ASN A 318 3.06 4.43 17.42
CA ASN A 318 3.89 3.25 17.49
C ASN A 318 3.06 2.01 17.11
N PRO A 319 3.50 1.18 16.14
CA PRO A 319 2.76 -0.03 15.74
C PRO A 319 2.72 -1.03 16.92
N GLN A 320 1.58 -1.72 17.06
CA GLN A 320 1.32 -2.60 18.21
C GLN A 320 1.23 -4.08 17.81
N THR A 321 0.91 -4.37 16.54
CA THR A 321 0.59 -5.71 16.11
C THR A 321 1.84 -6.46 15.62
N ASP A 322 2.12 -7.63 16.22
CA ASP A 322 3.23 -8.48 15.80
C ASP A 322 2.95 -9.17 14.44
N LEU A 323 4.02 -9.73 13.84
CA LEU A 323 3.95 -10.36 12.53
C LEU A 323 3.02 -11.57 12.50
N THR A 324 3.08 -12.43 13.51
CA THR A 324 2.27 -13.66 13.57
C THR A 324 0.79 -13.33 13.63
N THR A 325 0.41 -12.38 14.49
CA THR A 325 -0.97 -11.88 14.58
C THR A 325 -1.43 -11.25 13.27
N SER A 326 -0.59 -10.42 12.65
CA SER A 326 -0.89 -9.76 11.37
C SER A 326 -1.14 -10.78 10.25
N LEU A 327 -0.30 -11.81 10.17
CA LEU A 327 -0.43 -12.88 9.17
C LEU A 327 -1.64 -13.76 9.43
N LYS A 328 -1.88 -14.09 10.71
CA LYS A 328 -3.07 -14.90 11.08
C LYS A 328 -4.36 -14.21 10.69
N VAL A 329 -4.54 -12.94 11.05
CA VAL A 329 -5.75 -12.18 10.68
C VAL A 329 -5.89 -12.04 9.16
N THR A 330 -4.78 -11.87 8.45
CA THR A 330 -4.78 -11.83 6.98
C THR A 330 -5.21 -13.17 6.38
N LEU A 331 -4.66 -14.27 6.88
CA LEU A 331 -5.00 -15.64 6.44
C LEU A 331 -6.47 -15.96 6.72
N ASP A 332 -6.94 -15.72 7.95
CA ASP A 332 -8.32 -15.98 8.36
C ASP A 332 -9.32 -15.26 7.44
N ALA A 333 -9.02 -14.00 7.06
CA ALA A 333 -9.88 -13.22 6.16
C ALA A 333 -9.93 -13.80 4.73
N PHE A 334 -8.81 -14.28 4.19
CA PHE A 334 -8.80 -14.94 2.88
C PHE A 334 -9.51 -16.30 2.90
N LEU A 335 -9.37 -17.08 3.96
CA LEU A 335 -10.09 -18.34 4.12
C LEU A 335 -11.61 -18.12 4.25
N GLU A 336 -12.02 -17.06 4.92
CA GLU A 336 -13.44 -16.67 4.99
C GLU A 336 -13.96 -16.24 3.60
N GLU A 337 -13.18 -15.49 2.82
CA GLU A 337 -13.53 -15.11 1.45
C GLU A 337 -13.76 -16.35 0.58
N VAL A 338 -12.85 -17.34 0.63
CA VAL A 338 -12.99 -18.61 -0.11
C VAL A 338 -14.27 -19.36 0.29
N ARG A 339 -14.56 -19.44 1.58
CA ARG A 339 -15.81 -20.09 2.06
C ARG A 339 -17.07 -19.41 1.52
N ASN A 340 -17.05 -18.08 1.43
CA ASN A 340 -18.21 -17.30 1.01
C ASN A 340 -18.40 -17.27 -0.51
N THR A 341 -17.32 -17.41 -1.29
CA THR A 341 -17.34 -17.29 -2.76
C THR A 341 -17.28 -18.63 -3.48
N GLY A 342 -16.89 -19.70 -2.80
CA GLY A 342 -16.76 -21.05 -3.39
C GLY A 342 -15.63 -21.15 -4.43
N VAL A 343 -14.59 -20.31 -4.32
CA VAL A 343 -13.42 -20.30 -5.22
C VAL A 343 -12.44 -21.42 -4.91
#